data_519be85accb5c1e27ef77d80e99e1152
#
_entry.id   519be85accb5c1e27ef77d80e99e1152
#
_cell.length_a   1.000
_cell.length_b   1.000
_cell.length_c   1.000
_cell.angle_alpha   90.00
_cell.angle_beta   90.00
_cell.angle_gamma   90.00
#
_symmetry.space_group_name_H-M   'P 1'
#
loop_
_entity.id
_entity.type
_entity.pdbx_description
1 polymer ?
#
loop_
_entity_poly.entity_id
_entity_poly.type
_entity_poly.pdbx_seq_one_letter_code
_entity_poly.pdbx_strand_id
1 'polypeptide(L)'
;MYYGVKALIDAEKSIPDSPNQFRYTGSDIPKWKSENKSLLKKCLTPDVWNALKEKKDSFGCTLGHVMNSGVKNEDSGIGVYAGGPETYTVFAPLMDKIIESYHGLKTTDNHTSDWDVSKLTFTPLDDRYCVSTRIRVARNLEGLPFGTFITPE
;
A
#
# COMPACT_ATOMS: atom_id res chain seq x y z
N MET A 1 -12.64 -25.80 16.16
CA MET A 1 -13.57 -25.14 15.23
C MET A 1 -14.14 -23.79 15.73
N TYR A 2 -14.23 -23.57 17.04
CA TYR A 2 -14.80 -22.34 17.64
C TYR A 2 -13.91 -21.08 17.51
N TYR A 3 -12.60 -21.23 17.57
CA TYR A 3 -11.68 -20.08 17.57
C TYR A 3 -11.59 -19.36 16.21
N GLY A 4 -11.73 -20.08 15.11
CA GLY A 4 -11.67 -19.49 13.78
C GLY A 4 -12.87 -18.61 13.43
N VAL A 5 -14.08 -19.03 13.83
CA VAL A 5 -15.31 -18.26 13.57
C VAL A 5 -15.34 -16.97 14.40
N LYS A 6 -14.90 -17.03 15.67
CA LYS A 6 -14.83 -15.84 16.51
C LYS A 6 -13.83 -14.83 15.99
N ALA A 7 -12.66 -15.28 15.51
CA ALA A 7 -11.67 -14.40 14.91
C ALA A 7 -12.18 -13.71 13.64
N LEU A 8 -12.99 -14.40 12.82
CA LEU A 8 -13.62 -13.81 11.62
C LEU A 8 -14.67 -12.76 12.01
N ILE A 9 -15.53 -13.05 13.02
CA ILE A 9 -16.53 -12.08 13.50
C ILE A 9 -15.87 -10.86 14.13
N ASP A 10 -14.78 -11.05 14.89
CA ASP A 10 -14.05 -9.95 15.52
C ASP A 10 -13.30 -9.13 14.44
N ALA A 11 -12.80 -9.76 13.38
CA ALA A 11 -12.20 -9.08 12.24
C ALA A 11 -13.23 -8.25 11.46
N GLU A 12 -14.44 -8.79 11.22
CA GLU A 12 -15.52 -8.07 10.56
C GLU A 12 -15.94 -6.81 11.35
N LYS A 13 -16.02 -6.90 12.68
CA LYS A 13 -16.30 -5.74 13.55
C LYS A 13 -15.20 -4.69 13.56
N SER A 14 -13.99 -5.04 13.12
CA SER A 14 -12.87 -4.11 13.01
C SER A 14 -12.83 -3.35 11.68
N ILE A 15 -13.64 -3.76 10.69
CA ILE A 15 -13.75 -3.05 9.42
C ILE A 15 -14.51 -1.73 9.68
N PRO A 16 -13.96 -0.59 9.29
CA PRO A 16 -14.63 0.69 9.50
C PRO A 16 -15.87 0.81 8.61
N ASP A 17 -16.92 1.41 9.12
CA ASP A 17 -18.17 1.66 8.39
C ASP A 17 -17.97 2.52 7.14
N SER A 18 -16.89 3.30 7.12
CA SER A 18 -16.54 4.13 5.97
C SER A 18 -15.03 4.33 5.88
N PRO A 19 -14.43 4.24 4.69
CA PRO A 19 -13.01 4.52 4.47
C PRO A 19 -12.65 5.98 4.78
N ASN A 20 -13.65 6.89 4.83
CA ASN A 20 -13.45 8.30 5.19
C ASN A 20 -12.88 8.52 6.60
N GLN A 21 -12.98 7.55 7.50
CA GLN A 21 -12.34 7.59 8.82
C GLN A 21 -10.81 7.65 8.73
N PHE A 22 -10.24 7.11 7.66
CA PHE A 22 -8.80 7.02 7.42
C PHE A 22 -8.33 7.96 6.32
N ARG A 23 -8.79 9.20 6.37
CA ARG A 23 -8.45 10.24 5.39
C ARG A 23 -7.75 11.42 6.05
N TYR A 24 -6.69 11.92 5.41
CA TYR A 24 -6.19 13.26 5.70
C TYR A 24 -7.19 14.31 5.21
N THR A 25 -7.62 15.19 6.11
CA THR A 25 -8.70 16.17 5.85
C THR A 25 -8.19 17.61 5.76
N GLY A 26 -6.87 17.83 5.82
CA GLY A 26 -6.29 19.17 5.70
C GLY A 26 -6.51 19.76 4.30
N SER A 27 -6.74 21.07 4.24
CA SER A 27 -6.86 21.83 3.00
C SER A 27 -5.54 22.07 2.29
N ASP A 28 -4.45 21.96 3.03
CA ASP A 28 -3.09 22.22 2.58
C ASP A 28 -2.19 21.00 2.68
N ILE A 29 -1.02 21.09 2.04
CA ILE A 29 0.00 20.05 2.18
C ILE A 29 0.35 19.85 3.67
N PRO A 30 0.49 18.60 4.15
CA PRO A 30 0.76 18.32 5.55
C PRO A 30 2.02 19.01 6.05
N LYS A 31 1.96 19.54 7.27
CA LYS A 31 3.15 19.98 7.98
C LYS A 31 3.88 18.76 8.55
N TRP A 32 4.99 18.44 7.95
CA TRP A 32 5.80 17.29 8.34
C TRP A 32 6.62 17.60 9.59
N LYS A 33 6.68 16.66 10.52
CA LYS A 33 7.66 16.71 11.58
C LYS A 33 9.06 16.39 11.05
N SER A 34 10.09 16.82 11.76
CA SER A 34 11.50 16.64 11.36
C SER A 34 11.86 15.16 11.21
N GLU A 35 11.34 14.33 12.10
CA GLU A 35 11.63 12.89 12.20
C GLU A 35 11.03 12.09 11.05
N ASN A 36 9.99 12.61 10.39
CA ASN A 36 9.35 11.90 9.28
C ASN A 36 10.32 11.76 8.08
N LYS A 37 10.70 10.52 7.80
CA LYS A 37 11.63 10.13 6.71
C LYS A 37 10.93 9.45 5.54
N SER A 38 9.59 9.44 5.51
CA SER A 38 8.82 8.72 4.50
C SER A 38 9.12 9.20 3.07
N LEU A 39 8.99 8.29 2.12
CA LEU A 39 9.03 8.62 0.70
C LEU A 39 7.90 9.57 0.31
N LEU A 40 6.74 9.45 0.96
CA LEU A 40 5.64 10.40 0.81
C LEU A 40 6.11 11.84 1.04
N LYS A 41 6.77 12.12 2.17
CA LYS A 41 7.30 13.46 2.48
C LYS A 41 8.29 13.95 1.42
N LYS A 42 9.13 13.05 0.89
CA LYS A 42 10.12 13.41 -0.14
C LYS A 42 9.49 13.69 -1.50
N CYS A 43 8.45 12.94 -1.87
CA CYS A 43 7.86 12.96 -3.21
C CYS A 43 6.64 13.88 -3.34
N LEU A 44 5.97 14.21 -2.22
CA LEU A 44 4.81 15.09 -2.22
C LEU A 44 5.24 16.57 -2.21
N THR A 45 5.58 17.06 -3.39
CA THR A 45 5.88 18.50 -3.59
C THR A 45 4.59 19.33 -3.69
N PRO A 46 4.65 20.67 -3.51
CA PRO A 46 3.48 21.54 -3.69
C PRO A 46 2.81 21.39 -5.06
N ASP A 47 3.58 21.19 -6.13
CA ASP A 47 3.04 20.99 -7.47
C ASP A 47 2.28 19.67 -7.58
N VAL A 48 2.83 18.57 -7.03
CA VAL A 48 2.16 17.27 -6.98
C VAL A 48 0.89 17.35 -6.15
N TRP A 49 0.94 18.01 -4.99
CA TRP A 49 -0.24 18.25 -4.15
C TRP A 49 -1.34 18.97 -4.93
N ASN A 50 -1.02 20.11 -5.55
CA ASN A 50 -2.01 20.92 -6.29
C ASN A 50 -2.60 20.15 -7.49
N ALA A 51 -1.82 19.31 -8.15
CA ALA A 51 -2.27 18.50 -9.27
C ALA A 51 -3.20 17.34 -8.85
N LEU A 52 -3.10 16.86 -7.59
CA LEU A 52 -3.75 15.62 -7.16
C LEU A 52 -4.83 15.81 -6.09
N LYS A 53 -4.85 16.92 -5.36
CA LYS A 53 -5.73 17.13 -4.19
C LYS A 53 -7.24 16.97 -4.48
N GLU A 54 -7.68 17.28 -5.70
CA GLU A 54 -9.08 17.18 -6.11
C GLU A 54 -9.41 15.88 -6.85
N LYS A 55 -8.39 15.06 -7.12
CA LYS A 55 -8.60 13.79 -7.84
C LYS A 55 -9.14 12.70 -6.92
N LYS A 56 -9.89 11.79 -7.53
CA LYS A 56 -10.38 10.54 -6.91
C LYS A 56 -10.41 9.44 -7.95
N ASP A 57 -10.25 8.20 -7.50
CA ASP A 57 -10.42 7.02 -8.36
C ASP A 57 -11.89 6.56 -8.41
N SER A 58 -12.16 5.48 -9.13
CA SER A 58 -13.53 4.92 -9.31
C SER A 58 -14.18 4.46 -8.02
N PHE A 59 -13.40 4.06 -7.03
CA PHE A 59 -13.89 3.73 -5.69
C PHE A 59 -14.11 4.95 -4.80
N GLY A 60 -13.75 6.16 -5.26
CA GLY A 60 -13.83 7.39 -4.48
C GLY A 60 -12.62 7.64 -3.57
N CYS A 61 -11.54 6.87 -3.73
CA CYS A 61 -10.29 7.09 -3.00
C CYS A 61 -9.65 8.40 -3.44
N THR A 62 -9.35 9.27 -2.49
CA THR A 62 -8.71 10.57 -2.70
C THR A 62 -7.25 10.55 -2.27
N LEU A 63 -6.50 11.58 -2.64
CA LEU A 63 -5.12 11.76 -2.17
C LEU A 63 -5.03 11.68 -0.63
N GLY A 64 -6.03 12.24 0.08
CA GLY A 64 -6.07 12.18 1.54
C GLY A 64 -6.12 10.76 2.11
N HIS A 65 -6.80 9.82 1.43
CA HIS A 65 -6.79 8.41 1.82
C HIS A 65 -5.42 7.77 1.54
N VAL A 66 -4.88 8.00 0.34
CA VAL A 66 -3.59 7.44 -0.09
C VAL A 66 -2.47 7.81 0.88
N MET A 67 -2.42 9.05 1.33
CA MET A 67 -1.33 9.61 2.15
C MET A 67 -1.53 9.51 3.66
N ASN A 68 -2.72 9.10 4.12
CA ASN A 68 -3.09 9.14 5.54
C ASN A 68 -2.11 8.41 6.46
N SER A 69 -1.60 7.25 6.02
CA SER A 69 -0.65 6.48 6.81
C SER A 69 0.64 7.24 7.09
N GLY A 70 1.24 7.85 6.06
CA GLY A 70 2.49 8.58 6.22
C GLY A 70 2.34 9.91 6.98
N VAL A 71 1.11 10.46 7.03
CA VAL A 71 0.81 11.64 7.83
C VAL A 71 0.62 11.28 9.31
N LYS A 72 -0.06 10.16 9.58
CA LYS A 72 -0.33 9.71 10.96
C LYS A 72 0.85 8.99 11.61
N ASN A 73 1.59 8.20 10.83
CA ASN A 73 2.70 7.38 11.32
C ASN A 73 4.03 7.97 10.82
N GLU A 74 4.69 8.71 11.65
CA GLU A 74 5.92 9.46 11.33
C GLU A 74 7.13 8.56 11.06
N ASP A 75 7.10 7.33 11.58
CA ASP A 75 8.08 6.28 11.38
C ASP A 75 7.85 5.46 10.08
N SER A 76 6.79 5.75 9.34
CA SER A 76 6.50 5.07 8.08
C SER A 76 7.62 5.31 7.05
N GLY A 77 8.20 4.24 6.50
CA GLY A 77 9.23 4.35 5.45
C GLY A 77 8.68 4.82 4.11
N ILE A 78 7.50 4.33 3.72
CA ILE A 78 6.84 4.64 2.43
C ILE A 78 5.78 5.73 2.61
N GLY A 79 4.79 5.50 3.45
CA GLY A 79 3.78 6.49 3.85
C GLY A 79 2.55 6.59 2.96
N VAL A 80 2.40 5.73 1.94
CA VAL A 80 1.23 5.70 1.05
C VAL A 80 0.63 4.31 0.96
N TYR A 81 -0.69 4.26 0.75
CA TYR A 81 -1.44 3.06 0.43
C TYR A 81 -2.41 3.33 -0.72
N ALA A 82 -2.49 2.41 -1.66
CA ALA A 82 -3.49 2.46 -2.72
C ALA A 82 -4.84 1.97 -2.20
N GLY A 83 -5.93 2.63 -2.62
CA GLY A 83 -7.30 2.21 -2.33
C GLY A 83 -7.84 1.21 -3.34
N GLY A 84 -7.25 1.16 -4.54
CA GLY A 84 -7.61 0.24 -5.62
C GLY A 84 -6.58 0.28 -6.75
N PRO A 85 -6.78 -0.51 -7.83
CA PRO A 85 -5.85 -0.55 -8.96
C PRO A 85 -5.68 0.82 -9.65
N GLU A 86 -6.78 1.55 -9.83
CA GLU A 86 -6.76 2.87 -10.48
C GLU A 86 -5.99 3.93 -9.69
N THR A 87 -5.80 3.74 -8.39
CA THR A 87 -5.01 4.65 -7.55
C THR A 87 -3.61 4.87 -8.15
N TYR A 88 -3.00 3.84 -8.73
CA TYR A 88 -1.68 3.94 -9.37
C TYR A 88 -1.68 4.83 -10.62
N THR A 89 -2.77 4.85 -11.36
CA THR A 89 -2.91 5.68 -12.57
C THR A 89 -3.36 7.10 -12.24
N VAL A 90 -4.38 7.24 -11.39
CA VAL A 90 -4.94 8.56 -11.01
C VAL A 90 -3.92 9.41 -10.26
N PHE A 91 -3.15 8.78 -9.37
CA PHE A 91 -2.12 9.43 -8.56
C PHE A 91 -0.69 9.14 -9.05
N ALA A 92 -0.50 8.77 -10.32
CA ALA A 92 0.78 8.46 -10.94
C ALA A 92 1.88 9.51 -10.63
N PRO A 93 1.64 10.84 -10.69
CA PRO A 93 2.66 11.83 -10.38
C PRO A 93 3.29 11.72 -8.99
N LEU A 94 2.61 11.05 -8.04
CA LEU A 94 3.11 10.73 -6.71
C LEU A 94 3.61 9.28 -6.63
N MET A 95 2.76 8.34 -7.08
CA MET A 95 3.02 6.91 -6.94
C MET A 95 4.26 6.46 -7.70
N ASP A 96 4.44 6.93 -8.94
CA ASP A 96 5.60 6.60 -9.77
C ASP A 96 6.91 7.03 -9.10
N LYS A 97 6.97 8.26 -8.58
CA LYS A 97 8.16 8.75 -7.87
C LYS A 97 8.51 7.92 -6.63
N ILE A 98 7.47 7.47 -5.90
CA ILE A 98 7.66 6.62 -4.73
C ILE A 98 8.14 5.23 -5.14
N ILE A 99 7.51 4.63 -6.17
CA ILE A 99 7.86 3.31 -6.70
C ILE A 99 9.32 3.32 -7.21
N GLU A 100 9.66 4.31 -8.04
CA GLU A 100 11.01 4.47 -8.56
C GLU A 100 12.05 4.65 -7.44
N SER A 101 11.73 5.49 -6.46
CA SER A 101 12.63 5.75 -5.33
C SER A 101 12.80 4.52 -4.43
N TYR A 102 11.75 3.70 -4.28
CA TYR A 102 11.77 2.52 -3.42
C TYR A 102 12.48 1.32 -4.07
N HIS A 103 12.17 1.07 -5.34
CA HIS A 103 12.68 -0.09 -6.06
C HIS A 103 13.98 0.18 -6.82
N GLY A 104 14.33 1.45 -7.06
CA GLY A 104 15.48 1.82 -7.89
C GLY A 104 15.29 1.51 -9.39
N LEU A 105 14.03 1.32 -9.82
CA LEU A 105 13.62 1.02 -11.19
C LEU A 105 12.79 2.17 -11.73
N LYS A 106 12.81 2.35 -13.05
CA LYS A 106 11.92 3.32 -13.71
C LYS A 106 10.57 2.68 -14.01
N THR A 107 9.52 3.48 -14.05
CA THR A 107 8.17 3.04 -14.45
C THR A 107 8.10 2.52 -15.89
N THR A 108 9.09 2.88 -16.71
CA THR A 108 9.26 2.37 -18.09
C THR A 108 9.97 1.03 -18.17
N ASP A 109 10.55 0.54 -17.08
CA ASP A 109 11.26 -0.72 -17.06
C ASP A 109 10.28 -1.88 -17.08
N ASN A 110 10.57 -2.91 -17.89
CA ASN A 110 9.75 -4.11 -17.93
C ASN A 110 10.07 -5.03 -16.74
N HIS A 111 9.01 -5.43 -16.04
CA HIS A 111 9.12 -6.49 -15.05
C HIS A 111 9.18 -7.85 -15.74
N THR A 112 10.37 -8.44 -15.80
CA THR A 112 10.57 -9.79 -16.35
C THR A 112 10.53 -10.81 -15.23
N SER A 113 9.69 -11.85 -15.39
CA SER A 113 9.65 -12.99 -14.48
C SER A 113 10.34 -14.17 -15.14
N ASP A 114 11.19 -14.85 -14.38
CA ASP A 114 11.85 -16.10 -14.80
C ASP A 114 11.24 -17.26 -14.03
N TRP A 115 10.52 -18.14 -14.72
CA TRP A 115 9.86 -19.32 -14.16
C TRP A 115 10.60 -20.60 -14.49
N ASP A 116 11.81 -20.51 -15.03
CA ASP A 116 12.63 -21.68 -15.37
C ASP A 116 13.19 -22.35 -14.12
N VAL A 117 12.54 -23.43 -13.71
CA VAL A 117 12.91 -24.22 -12.52
C VAL A 117 14.31 -24.82 -12.65
N SER A 118 14.81 -25.04 -13.88
CA SER A 118 16.14 -25.62 -14.10
C SER A 118 17.27 -24.69 -13.63
N LYS A 119 17.00 -23.41 -13.49
CA LYS A 119 17.96 -22.41 -12.97
C LYS A 119 18.04 -22.36 -11.45
N LEU A 120 17.13 -23.04 -10.75
CA LEU A 120 17.18 -23.14 -9.29
C LEU A 120 18.30 -24.11 -8.89
N THR A 121 19.36 -23.59 -8.31
CA THR A 121 20.35 -24.40 -7.61
C THR A 121 19.80 -24.77 -6.24
N PHE A 122 19.37 -26.00 -6.09
CA PHE A 122 18.82 -26.49 -4.84
C PHE A 122 19.92 -27.17 -4.00
N THR A 123 20.26 -26.56 -2.87
CA THR A 123 21.01 -27.23 -1.83
C THR A 123 20.03 -27.68 -0.76
N PRO A 124 19.90 -28.99 -0.48
CA PRO A 124 18.99 -29.44 0.58
C PRO A 124 19.33 -28.77 1.91
N LEU A 125 18.33 -28.22 2.56
CA LEU A 125 18.48 -27.66 3.89
C LEU A 125 18.62 -28.80 4.90
N ASP A 126 19.50 -28.62 5.88
CA ASP A 126 19.67 -29.59 6.96
C ASP A 126 18.49 -29.51 7.93
N ASP A 127 17.67 -30.57 8.00
CA ASP A 127 16.46 -30.63 8.83
C ASP A 127 16.73 -30.41 10.32
N ARG A 128 17.97 -30.56 10.76
CA ARG A 128 18.38 -30.27 12.15
C ARG A 128 18.30 -28.75 12.45
N TYR A 129 18.43 -27.91 11.43
CA TYR A 129 18.41 -26.44 11.57
C TYR A 129 17.17 -25.81 10.96
N CYS A 130 16.65 -26.38 9.88
CA CYS A 130 15.42 -25.89 9.22
C CYS A 130 14.22 -26.73 9.66
N VAL A 131 13.65 -26.40 10.82
CA VAL A 131 12.52 -27.14 11.41
C VAL A 131 11.22 -26.86 10.67
N SER A 132 11.02 -25.64 10.19
CA SER A 132 9.84 -25.24 9.42
C SER A 132 10.11 -24.00 8.59
N THR A 133 9.34 -23.86 7.51
CA THR A 133 9.32 -22.64 6.68
C THR A 133 7.90 -22.08 6.59
N ARG A 134 7.78 -20.77 6.39
CA ARG A 134 6.50 -20.10 6.18
C ARG A 134 6.56 -19.23 4.94
N ILE A 135 5.64 -19.45 4.02
CA ILE A 135 5.46 -18.64 2.83
C ILE A 135 4.16 -17.86 2.98
N ARG A 136 4.22 -16.55 2.72
CA ARG A 136 3.04 -15.68 2.68
C ARG A 136 2.87 -15.12 1.28
N VAL A 137 1.67 -15.23 0.76
CA VAL A 137 1.26 -14.62 -0.50
C VAL A 137 -0.02 -13.81 -0.27
N ALA A 138 -0.16 -12.72 -1.03
CA ALA A 138 -1.37 -11.90 -1.03
C ALA A 138 -1.90 -11.74 -2.45
N ARG A 139 -3.21 -11.63 -2.58
CA ARG A 139 -3.92 -11.35 -3.82
C ARG A 139 -5.09 -10.44 -3.52
N ASN A 140 -5.42 -9.56 -4.47
CA ASN A 140 -6.63 -8.78 -4.47
C ASN A 140 -7.60 -9.35 -5.50
N LEU A 141 -8.90 -9.19 -5.27
CA LEU A 141 -9.93 -9.59 -6.21
C LEU A 141 -10.20 -8.44 -7.18
N GLU A 142 -10.35 -8.76 -8.45
CA GLU A 142 -10.74 -7.79 -9.46
C GLU A 142 -12.14 -7.23 -9.17
N GLY A 143 -12.31 -5.93 -9.37
CA GLY A 143 -13.58 -5.24 -9.12
C GLY A 143 -13.82 -4.85 -7.65
N LEU A 144 -12.92 -5.23 -6.72
CA LEU A 144 -13.01 -4.84 -5.32
C LEU A 144 -11.90 -3.87 -4.93
N PRO A 145 -12.15 -2.95 -3.98
CA PRO A 145 -11.12 -2.07 -3.45
C PRO A 145 -10.07 -2.86 -2.67
N PHE A 146 -8.90 -2.26 -2.49
CA PHE A 146 -7.86 -2.85 -1.65
C PHE A 146 -8.18 -2.72 -0.16
N GLY A 147 -7.50 -3.51 0.67
CA GLY A 147 -7.81 -3.63 2.09
C GLY A 147 -7.87 -2.32 2.88
N THR A 148 -7.17 -1.27 2.42
CA THR A 148 -7.23 0.07 3.04
C THR A 148 -8.48 0.86 2.70
N PHE A 149 -9.27 0.40 1.72
CA PHE A 149 -10.47 1.07 1.24
C PHE A 149 -11.70 0.16 1.22
N ILE A 150 -11.59 -1.03 1.82
CA ILE A 150 -12.70 -1.98 1.93
C ILE A 150 -13.73 -1.51 2.96
N THR A 151 -14.99 -1.75 2.68
CA THR A 151 -16.14 -1.51 3.59
C THR A 151 -16.82 -2.83 3.93
N PRO A 152 -17.70 -2.87 4.95
CA PRO A 152 -18.45 -4.07 5.31
C PRO A 152 -19.47 -4.56 4.28
N GLU A 153 -19.82 -3.73 3.29
CA GLU A 153 -20.80 -4.05 2.24
C GLU A 153 -20.18 -4.85 1.09
#